data_933479238fafc94f6d6227559b6751f0
#
_entry.id   933479238fafc94f6d6227559b6751f0
#
_cell.length_a   1.000
_cell.length_b   1.000
_cell.length_c   1.000
_cell.angle_alpha   90.00
_cell.angle_beta   90.00
_cell.angle_gamma   90.00
#
_symmetry.space_group_name_H-M   'P 1'
#
loop_
_entity.id
_entity.type
_entity.pdbx_description
1 polymer ?
#
loop_
_entity_poly.entity_id
_entity_poly.type
_entity_poly.pdbx_seq_one_letter_code
_entity_poly.pdbx_strand_id
1 'polypeptide(L)'
;MDPELLNKAIAASSHIEPAELHGMVCGLAASNPGTFSMPEFVDLVGTDGLTDEETAQEFVAATLDQLHAQDMEFHLLIPDDDEPLGDRVLATGTWCAAFLSGFGAGVAYREIELKMLPDDVQELLRDFASLSGMDDDVEDTDQDETSFMEIYEYVRVAAILAHTLMNSDEGDDAGPGSPAGETLH
;
A
#
# COMPACT_ATOMS: atom_id res chain seq x y z
N MET A 1 0.05 -9.20 13.82
CA MET A 1 1.20 -8.54 13.10
C MET A 1 2.25 -9.58 12.72
N ASP A 2 2.88 -9.47 11.55
CA ASP A 2 4.01 -10.33 11.16
C ASP A 2 5.29 -9.88 11.88
N PRO A 3 5.84 -10.68 12.82
CA PRO A 3 7.02 -10.27 13.59
C PRO A 3 8.29 -10.17 12.75
N GLU A 4 8.38 -10.89 11.64
CA GLU A 4 9.54 -10.82 10.74
C GLU A 4 9.52 -9.51 9.95
N LEU A 5 8.37 -9.14 9.41
CA LEU A 5 8.20 -7.86 8.70
C LEU A 5 8.39 -6.67 9.65
N LEU A 6 7.88 -6.75 10.89
CA LEU A 6 8.10 -5.71 11.91
C LEU A 6 9.60 -5.51 12.18
N ASN A 7 10.36 -6.60 12.38
CA ASN A 7 11.80 -6.51 12.61
C ASN A 7 12.54 -5.88 11.44
N LYS A 8 12.13 -6.19 10.20
CA LYS A 8 12.69 -5.56 9.00
C LYS A 8 12.37 -4.07 8.92
N ALA A 9 11.14 -3.66 9.26
CA ALA A 9 10.75 -2.25 9.31
C ALA A 9 11.59 -1.47 10.33
N ILE A 10 11.77 -2.00 11.55
CA ILE A 10 12.60 -1.39 12.61
C ILE A 10 14.07 -1.31 12.18
N ALA A 11 14.57 -2.31 11.47
CA ALA A 11 15.94 -2.29 10.95
C ALA A 11 16.10 -1.25 9.83
N ALA A 12 15.12 -1.11 8.97
CA ALA A 12 15.13 -0.19 7.82
C ALA A 12 15.06 1.28 8.25
N SER A 13 14.37 1.60 9.35
CA SER A 13 14.27 2.96 9.89
C SER A 13 14.17 2.96 11.42
N SER A 14 14.91 3.87 12.07
CA SER A 14 14.82 4.11 13.51
C SER A 14 14.00 5.37 13.86
N HIS A 15 13.49 6.08 12.85
CA HIS A 15 12.83 7.38 13.01
C HIS A 15 11.40 7.42 12.49
N ILE A 16 11.04 6.46 11.62
CA ILE A 16 9.71 6.35 11.01
C ILE A 16 9.02 5.14 11.64
N GLU A 17 7.77 5.33 12.03
CA GLU A 17 6.98 4.24 12.60
C GLU A 17 6.76 3.12 11.56
N PRO A 18 6.74 1.85 11.98
CA PRO A 18 6.55 0.71 11.06
C PRO A 18 5.29 0.82 10.19
N ALA A 19 4.18 1.29 10.76
CA ALA A 19 2.93 1.49 10.04
C ALA A 19 3.08 2.55 8.92
N GLU A 20 3.77 3.64 9.22
CA GLU A 20 4.04 4.71 8.26
C GLU A 20 4.94 4.21 7.12
N LEU A 21 6.07 3.57 7.46
CA LEU A 21 7.01 3.06 6.47
C LEU A 21 6.34 2.03 5.54
N HIS A 22 5.54 1.12 6.11
CA HIS A 22 4.79 0.12 5.38
C HIS A 22 3.74 0.73 4.44
N GLY A 23 2.98 1.72 4.93
CA GLY A 23 2.01 2.45 4.13
C GLY A 23 2.65 3.13 2.92
N MET A 24 3.82 3.79 3.10
CA MET A 24 4.57 4.42 2.00
C MET A 24 4.96 3.41 0.92
N VAL A 25 5.50 2.24 1.31
CA VAL A 25 5.87 1.19 0.35
C VAL A 25 4.65 0.69 -0.41
N CYS A 26 3.55 0.38 0.30
CA CYS A 26 2.32 -0.12 -0.32
C CYS A 26 1.71 0.91 -1.29
N GLY A 27 1.68 2.18 -0.91
CA GLY A 27 1.17 3.26 -1.76
C GLY A 27 2.02 3.47 -3.02
N LEU A 28 3.34 3.50 -2.87
CA LEU A 28 4.25 3.63 -4.00
C LEU A 28 4.15 2.42 -4.94
N ALA A 29 4.07 1.19 -4.40
CA ALA A 29 3.87 -0.02 -5.17
C ALA A 29 2.53 -0.02 -5.91
N ALA A 30 1.45 0.42 -5.26
CA ALA A 30 0.13 0.48 -5.87
C ALA A 30 0.06 1.49 -7.03
N SER A 31 0.81 2.59 -6.96
CA SER A 31 0.82 3.62 -8.01
C SER A 31 1.71 3.28 -9.20
N ASN A 32 2.54 2.22 -9.10
CA ASN A 32 3.59 1.89 -10.07
C ASN A 32 3.30 0.59 -10.79
N PRO A 33 2.68 0.61 -11.99
CA PRO A 33 2.60 -0.59 -12.80
C PRO A 33 4.01 -1.06 -13.18
N GLY A 34 4.36 -2.28 -12.77
CA GLY A 34 5.64 -2.91 -13.08
C GLY A 34 6.61 -2.99 -11.90
N THR A 35 7.83 -2.51 -12.07
CA THR A 35 8.90 -2.71 -11.08
C THR A 35 8.94 -1.58 -10.04
N PHE A 36 8.92 -1.92 -8.75
CA PHE A 36 9.12 -0.97 -7.65
C PHE A 36 10.46 -0.23 -7.78
N SER A 37 10.43 1.08 -7.56
CA SER A 37 11.60 1.96 -7.71
C SER A 37 12.20 2.32 -6.33
N MET A 38 13.30 1.68 -5.96
CA MET A 38 14.03 2.05 -4.74
C MET A 38 14.49 3.52 -4.71
N PRO A 39 14.98 4.12 -5.81
CA PRO A 39 15.31 5.55 -5.81
C PRO A 39 14.11 6.44 -5.47
N GLU A 40 12.91 6.17 -6.00
CA GLU A 40 11.69 6.92 -5.67
C GLU A 40 11.31 6.76 -4.19
N PHE A 41 11.48 5.57 -3.64
CA PHE A 41 11.24 5.31 -2.21
C PHE A 41 12.23 6.08 -1.33
N VAL A 42 13.53 6.08 -1.66
CA VAL A 42 14.54 6.85 -0.94
C VAL A 42 14.26 8.35 -1.01
N ASP A 43 13.84 8.86 -2.16
CA ASP A 43 13.46 10.28 -2.33
C ASP A 43 12.23 10.63 -1.48
N LEU A 44 11.24 9.73 -1.40
CA LEU A 44 10.02 9.92 -0.60
C LEU A 44 10.31 9.95 0.90
N VAL A 45 11.11 8.99 1.39
CA VAL A 45 11.43 8.84 2.81
C VAL A 45 12.49 9.86 3.25
N GLY A 46 13.37 10.27 2.34
CA GLY A 46 14.56 11.05 2.62
C GLY A 46 15.74 10.19 3.08
N THR A 47 16.94 10.61 2.75
CA THR A 47 18.18 9.86 3.06
C THR A 47 18.41 9.68 4.56
N ASP A 48 17.92 10.60 5.39
CA ASP A 48 18.06 10.55 6.85
C ASP A 48 16.97 9.69 7.51
N GLY A 49 15.93 9.31 6.76
CA GLY A 49 14.82 8.48 7.25
C GLY A 49 15.14 6.99 7.26
N LEU A 50 16.12 6.54 6.49
CA LEU A 50 16.53 5.14 6.40
C LEU A 50 17.85 4.88 7.14
N THR A 51 17.99 3.70 7.71
CA THR A 51 19.23 3.26 8.39
C THR A 51 20.34 3.03 7.36
N ASP A 52 20.05 2.21 6.36
CA ASP A 52 20.91 1.93 5.21
C ASP A 52 20.09 1.33 4.06
N GLU A 53 20.71 1.21 2.88
CA GLU A 53 20.04 0.74 1.68
C GLU A 53 19.73 -0.76 1.72
N GLU A 54 20.55 -1.59 2.35
CA GLU A 54 20.40 -3.05 2.40
C GLU A 54 19.16 -3.41 3.25
N THR A 55 19.05 -2.87 4.47
CA THR A 55 17.88 -3.10 5.34
C THR A 55 16.60 -2.54 4.73
N ALA A 56 16.65 -1.39 4.05
CA ALA A 56 15.51 -0.84 3.34
C ALA A 56 15.06 -1.74 2.19
N GLN A 57 15.99 -2.30 1.40
CA GLN A 57 15.66 -3.25 0.32
C GLN A 57 15.06 -4.54 0.86
N GLU A 58 15.56 -5.08 1.96
CA GLU A 58 15.00 -6.28 2.60
C GLU A 58 13.57 -6.06 3.09
N PHE A 59 13.28 -4.90 3.68
CA PHE A 59 11.95 -4.53 4.11
C PHE A 59 10.99 -4.38 2.92
N VAL A 60 11.40 -3.62 1.90
CA VAL A 60 10.60 -3.41 0.68
C VAL A 60 10.30 -4.75 0.01
N ALA A 61 11.31 -5.61 -0.18
CA ALA A 61 11.10 -6.92 -0.80
C ALA A 61 10.08 -7.76 -0.03
N ALA A 62 10.18 -7.84 1.30
CA ALA A 62 9.23 -8.58 2.12
C ALA A 62 7.80 -8.00 2.06
N THR A 63 7.65 -6.67 2.03
CA THR A 63 6.34 -6.02 1.85
C THR A 63 5.73 -6.34 0.48
N LEU A 64 6.53 -6.27 -0.59
CA LEU A 64 6.06 -6.58 -1.94
C LEU A 64 5.67 -8.05 -2.10
N ASP A 65 6.43 -8.97 -1.49
CA ASP A 65 6.10 -10.40 -1.49
C ASP A 65 4.72 -10.65 -0.88
N GLN A 66 4.39 -9.99 0.25
CA GLN A 66 3.05 -10.08 0.86
C GLN A 66 1.96 -9.43 0.00
N LEU A 67 2.25 -8.28 -0.62
CA LEU A 67 1.28 -7.58 -1.46
C LEU A 67 0.95 -8.36 -2.75
N HIS A 68 1.91 -9.12 -3.27
CA HIS A 68 1.75 -9.96 -4.46
C HIS A 68 1.25 -11.38 -4.15
N ALA A 69 1.19 -11.78 -2.89
CA ALA A 69 0.73 -13.10 -2.51
C ALA A 69 -0.73 -13.33 -2.92
N GLN A 70 -1.00 -14.47 -3.59
CA GLN A 70 -2.34 -14.81 -4.07
C GLN A 70 -3.29 -15.25 -2.95
N ASP A 71 -2.75 -15.54 -1.77
CA ASP A 71 -3.47 -16.19 -0.67
C ASP A 71 -4.11 -15.19 0.32
N MET A 72 -4.21 -13.90 -0.05
CA MET A 72 -4.71 -12.83 0.82
C MET A 72 -3.95 -12.73 2.16
N GLU A 73 -2.67 -13.10 2.18
CA GLU A 73 -1.80 -13.02 3.35
C GLU A 73 -1.29 -11.59 3.66
N PHE A 74 -1.66 -10.63 2.81
CA PHE A 74 -1.32 -9.23 3.07
C PHE A 74 -2.03 -8.72 4.32
N HIS A 75 -1.27 -8.19 5.25
CA HIS A 75 -1.74 -7.54 6.47
C HIS A 75 -1.12 -6.16 6.63
N LEU A 76 -1.88 -5.23 7.20
CA LEU A 76 -1.32 -3.94 7.58
C LEU A 76 -0.29 -4.14 8.70
N LEU A 77 0.85 -3.47 8.61
CA LEU A 77 1.85 -3.51 9.66
C LEU A 77 1.48 -2.49 10.76
N ILE A 78 0.53 -2.84 11.59
CA ILE A 78 0.02 -2.07 12.73
C ILE A 78 0.12 -2.90 14.01
N PRO A 79 -0.03 -2.30 15.21
CA PRO A 79 0.00 -3.05 16.47
C PRO A 79 -1.02 -4.20 16.53
N ASP A 80 -0.69 -5.24 17.30
CA ASP A 80 -1.50 -6.46 17.47
C ASP A 80 -2.73 -6.23 18.36
N ASP A 81 -3.61 -7.24 18.41
CA ASP A 81 -4.88 -7.22 19.16
C ASP A 81 -4.72 -7.09 20.68
N ASP A 82 -3.53 -7.34 21.21
CA ASP A 82 -3.19 -7.17 22.62
C ASP A 82 -2.76 -5.73 22.99
N GLU A 83 -2.58 -4.86 21.99
CA GLU A 83 -2.34 -3.45 22.19
C GLU A 83 -3.67 -2.65 22.28
N PRO A 84 -3.69 -1.50 22.97
CA PRO A 84 -4.88 -0.66 23.11
C PRO A 84 -5.54 -0.34 21.78
N LEU A 85 -6.88 -0.37 21.75
CA LEU A 85 -7.64 -0.09 20.51
C LEU A 85 -7.31 1.29 19.93
N GLY A 86 -7.13 2.33 20.77
CA GLY A 86 -6.74 3.67 20.34
C GLY A 86 -5.42 3.69 19.56
N ASP A 87 -4.41 2.94 20.02
CA ASP A 87 -3.10 2.85 19.37
C ASP A 87 -3.23 2.16 17.97
N ARG A 88 -4.09 1.16 17.86
CA ARG A 88 -4.38 0.45 16.61
C ARG A 88 -5.14 1.34 15.61
N VAL A 89 -6.08 2.15 16.11
CA VAL A 89 -6.82 3.14 15.31
C VAL A 89 -5.86 4.20 14.77
N LEU A 90 -5.01 4.78 15.62
CA LEU A 90 -4.00 5.77 15.21
C LEU A 90 -3.02 5.20 14.20
N ALA A 91 -2.52 3.98 14.43
CA ALA A 91 -1.59 3.33 13.50
C ALA A 91 -2.24 3.06 12.14
N THR A 92 -3.54 2.72 12.11
CA THR A 92 -4.29 2.53 10.86
C THR A 92 -4.47 3.87 10.13
N GLY A 93 -4.80 4.94 10.83
CA GLY A 93 -4.86 6.30 10.26
C GLY A 93 -3.51 6.76 9.70
N THR A 94 -2.43 6.53 10.44
CA THR A 94 -1.06 6.80 10.01
C THR A 94 -0.69 6.00 8.76
N TRP A 95 -1.06 4.72 8.73
CA TRP A 95 -0.86 3.86 7.56
C TRP A 95 -1.59 4.39 6.32
N CYS A 96 -2.86 4.81 6.46
CA CYS A 96 -3.64 5.41 5.36
C CYS A 96 -3.00 6.70 4.84
N ALA A 97 -2.56 7.59 5.74
CA ALA A 97 -1.85 8.82 5.36
C ALA A 97 -0.55 8.53 4.59
N ALA A 98 0.21 7.56 5.07
CA ALA A 98 1.46 7.14 4.45
C ALA A 98 1.24 6.46 3.08
N PHE A 99 0.20 5.64 2.96
CA PHE A 99 -0.21 5.07 1.67
C PHE A 99 -0.52 6.17 0.65
N LEU A 100 -1.31 7.18 1.03
CA LEU A 100 -1.61 8.32 0.17
C LEU A 100 -0.36 9.09 -0.24
N SER A 101 0.60 9.24 0.67
CA SER A 101 1.89 9.89 0.39
C SER A 101 2.69 9.10 -0.64
N GLY A 102 2.83 7.78 -0.45
CA GLY A 102 3.50 6.90 -1.40
C GLY A 102 2.83 6.85 -2.77
N PHE A 103 1.51 6.70 -2.78
CA PHE A 103 0.72 6.70 -4.03
C PHE A 103 0.84 8.04 -4.77
N GLY A 104 0.72 9.16 -4.04
CA GLY A 104 0.86 10.49 -4.61
C GLY A 104 2.24 10.75 -5.20
N ALA A 105 3.31 10.31 -4.53
CA ALA A 105 4.68 10.38 -5.05
C ALA A 105 4.79 9.57 -6.36
N GLY A 106 4.32 8.33 -6.38
CA GLY A 106 4.41 7.48 -7.56
C GLY A 106 3.65 8.02 -8.77
N VAL A 107 2.43 8.54 -8.62
CA VAL A 107 1.69 9.16 -9.74
C VAL A 107 2.37 10.46 -10.19
N ALA A 108 2.98 11.22 -9.27
CA ALA A 108 3.72 12.43 -9.60
C ALA A 108 4.98 12.13 -10.42
N TYR A 109 5.76 11.11 -10.05
CA TYR A 109 6.92 10.66 -10.82
C TYR A 109 6.58 10.26 -12.26
N ARG A 110 5.36 9.75 -12.49
CA ARG A 110 4.88 9.30 -13.81
C ARG A 110 4.04 10.33 -14.53
N GLU A 111 3.90 11.52 -13.97
CA GLU A 111 3.06 12.60 -14.52
C GLU A 111 1.61 12.16 -14.80
N ILE A 112 1.08 11.20 -13.98
CA ILE A 112 -0.30 10.73 -14.09
C ILE A 112 -1.21 11.75 -13.41
N GLU A 113 -2.21 12.26 -14.14
CA GLU A 113 -3.21 13.12 -13.55
C GLU A 113 -4.23 12.30 -12.76
N LEU A 114 -4.55 12.70 -11.51
CA LEU A 114 -5.49 11.97 -10.64
C LEU A 114 -6.85 11.69 -11.28
N LYS A 115 -7.33 12.57 -12.15
CA LYS A 115 -8.59 12.39 -12.89
C LYS A 115 -8.54 11.28 -13.94
N MET A 116 -7.35 10.79 -14.29
CA MET A 116 -7.15 9.69 -15.25
C MET A 116 -7.07 8.32 -14.56
N LEU A 117 -7.03 8.31 -13.23
CA LEU A 117 -7.08 7.07 -12.46
C LEU A 117 -8.47 6.42 -12.60
N PRO A 118 -8.56 5.08 -12.49
CA PRO A 118 -9.85 4.39 -12.39
C PRO A 118 -10.74 4.99 -11.30
N ASP A 119 -12.05 5.07 -11.54
CA ASP A 119 -13.00 5.69 -10.60
C ASP A 119 -12.95 5.01 -9.22
N ASP A 120 -12.84 3.69 -9.19
CA ASP A 120 -12.71 2.91 -7.95
C ASP A 120 -11.44 3.30 -7.17
N VAL A 121 -10.31 3.52 -7.85
CA VAL A 121 -9.07 3.99 -7.20
C VAL A 121 -9.25 5.40 -6.64
N GLN A 122 -9.90 6.30 -7.39
CA GLN A 122 -10.18 7.65 -6.89
C GLN A 122 -11.09 7.63 -5.64
N GLU A 123 -12.06 6.72 -5.57
CA GLU A 123 -12.93 6.53 -4.39
C GLU A 123 -12.12 6.02 -3.20
N LEU A 124 -11.32 4.97 -3.37
CA LEU A 124 -10.42 4.44 -2.35
C LEU A 124 -9.48 5.50 -1.76
N LEU A 125 -8.89 6.34 -2.60
CA LEU A 125 -8.00 7.40 -2.13
C LEU A 125 -8.74 8.45 -1.29
N ARG A 126 -10.02 8.77 -1.61
CA ARG A 126 -10.85 9.66 -0.80
C ARG A 126 -11.19 9.04 0.56
N ASP A 127 -11.48 7.73 0.58
CA ASP A 127 -11.75 7.01 1.82
C ASP A 127 -10.52 6.96 2.72
N PHE A 128 -9.35 6.66 2.15
CA PHE A 128 -8.09 6.70 2.90
C PHE A 128 -7.77 8.09 3.44
N ALA A 129 -8.09 9.15 2.68
CA ALA A 129 -7.95 10.52 3.18
C ALA A 129 -8.90 10.81 4.35
N SER A 130 -10.09 10.24 4.37
CA SER A 130 -11.02 10.36 5.49
C SER A 130 -10.53 9.56 6.70
N LEU A 131 -10.05 8.33 6.49
CA LEU A 131 -9.54 7.45 7.53
C LEU A 131 -8.21 7.93 8.13
N SER A 132 -7.39 8.68 7.38
CA SER A 132 -6.13 9.23 7.89
C SER A 132 -6.31 10.27 9.01
N GLY A 133 -7.52 10.76 9.20
CA GLY A 133 -7.88 11.70 10.27
C GLY A 133 -8.64 11.05 11.43
N MET A 134 -8.61 9.71 11.56
CA MET A 134 -9.25 9.04 12.71
C MET A 134 -8.64 9.49 14.03
N ASP A 135 -9.51 9.65 15.04
CA ASP A 135 -9.15 10.03 16.40
C ASP A 135 -9.02 8.77 17.27
N ASP A 136 -8.11 8.80 18.26
CA ASP A 136 -7.91 7.76 19.26
C ASP A 136 -8.93 7.79 20.41
N ASP A 137 -9.87 8.75 20.41
CA ASP A 137 -10.94 8.86 21.39
C ASP A 137 -11.99 7.75 21.20
N VAL A 138 -11.52 6.50 21.32
CA VAL A 138 -12.34 5.28 21.26
C VAL A 138 -12.32 4.58 22.60
N GLU A 139 -13.46 3.96 22.97
CA GLU A 139 -13.53 3.14 24.18
C GLU A 139 -13.22 1.68 23.83
N ASP A 140 -12.52 0.96 24.72
CA ASP A 140 -12.26 -0.48 24.56
C ASP A 140 -13.54 -1.29 24.81
N THR A 141 -14.53 -1.14 23.93
CA THR A 141 -15.77 -1.91 23.96
C THR A 141 -15.80 -2.96 22.85
N ASP A 142 -16.52 -4.05 23.08
CA ASP A 142 -16.73 -5.08 22.04
C ASP A 142 -17.31 -4.50 20.74
N GLN A 143 -18.08 -3.41 20.84
CA GLN A 143 -18.66 -2.73 19.67
C GLN A 143 -17.62 -1.94 18.91
N ASP A 144 -16.74 -1.19 19.60
CA ASP A 144 -15.69 -0.39 18.98
C ASP A 144 -14.65 -1.32 18.36
N GLU A 145 -14.32 -2.42 19.02
CA GLU A 145 -13.43 -3.46 18.47
C GLU A 145 -14.00 -4.04 17.16
N THR A 146 -15.31 -4.36 17.13
CA THR A 146 -15.96 -4.85 15.91
C THR A 146 -15.92 -3.82 14.80
N SER A 147 -16.19 -2.55 15.10
CA SER A 147 -16.16 -1.46 14.13
C SER A 147 -14.74 -1.24 13.59
N PHE A 148 -13.74 -1.32 14.45
CA PHE A 148 -12.33 -1.23 14.03
C PHE A 148 -11.95 -2.37 13.09
N MET A 149 -12.33 -3.61 13.39
CA MET A 149 -12.04 -4.75 12.52
C MET A 149 -12.66 -4.61 11.14
N GLU A 150 -13.85 -4.02 11.03
CA GLU A 150 -14.48 -3.71 9.73
C GLU A 150 -13.65 -2.68 8.94
N ILE A 151 -13.17 -1.64 9.61
CA ILE A 151 -12.29 -0.61 9.00
C ILE A 151 -10.96 -1.23 8.57
N TYR A 152 -10.33 -2.02 9.44
CA TYR A 152 -9.07 -2.71 9.15
C TYR A 152 -9.18 -3.57 7.89
N GLU A 153 -10.21 -4.43 7.81
CA GLU A 153 -10.44 -5.29 6.66
C GLU A 153 -10.75 -4.48 5.40
N TYR A 154 -11.51 -3.40 5.52
CA TYR A 154 -11.74 -2.49 4.40
C TYR A 154 -10.43 -1.91 3.88
N VAL A 155 -9.59 -1.34 4.74
CA VAL A 155 -8.29 -0.74 4.33
C VAL A 155 -7.38 -1.77 3.69
N ARG A 156 -7.31 -2.98 4.28
CA ARG A 156 -6.53 -4.10 3.76
C ARG A 156 -6.94 -4.49 2.34
N VAL A 157 -8.24 -4.71 2.13
CA VAL A 157 -8.78 -5.10 0.81
C VAL A 157 -8.64 -3.97 -0.20
N ALA A 158 -8.88 -2.74 0.23
CA ALA A 158 -8.76 -1.55 -0.60
C ALA A 158 -7.32 -1.34 -1.13
N ALA A 159 -6.32 -1.58 -0.29
CA ALA A 159 -4.91 -1.49 -0.71
C ALA A 159 -4.56 -2.53 -1.79
N ILE A 160 -5.00 -3.77 -1.61
CA ILE A 160 -4.83 -4.85 -2.61
C ILE A 160 -5.56 -4.48 -3.92
N LEU A 161 -6.77 -3.95 -3.81
CA LEU A 161 -7.57 -3.55 -4.98
C LEU A 161 -6.90 -2.40 -5.75
N ALA A 162 -6.43 -1.36 -5.04
CA ALA A 162 -5.70 -0.26 -5.67
C ALA A 162 -4.47 -0.78 -6.43
N HIS A 163 -3.66 -1.64 -5.79
CA HIS A 163 -2.51 -2.28 -6.42
C HIS A 163 -2.92 -3.08 -7.66
N THR A 164 -3.97 -3.89 -7.56
CA THR A 164 -4.45 -4.74 -8.67
C THR A 164 -4.94 -3.90 -9.84
N LEU A 165 -5.80 -2.91 -9.59
CA LEU A 165 -6.39 -2.07 -10.65
C LEU A 165 -5.34 -1.25 -11.40
N MET A 166 -4.34 -0.74 -10.69
CA MET A 166 -3.27 0.06 -11.28
C MET A 166 -2.25 -0.79 -12.04
N ASN A 167 -2.13 -2.08 -11.71
CA ASN A 167 -1.16 -2.99 -12.34
C ASN A 167 -1.80 -3.96 -13.35
N SER A 168 -3.12 -3.90 -13.60
CA SER A 168 -3.83 -4.82 -14.52
C SER A 168 -3.69 -4.47 -16.00
N ASP A 169 -3.22 -3.29 -16.36
CA ASP A 169 -3.23 -2.78 -17.77
C ASP A 169 -2.08 -3.30 -18.66
N GLU A 170 -1.17 -4.15 -18.17
CA GLU A 170 -0.07 -4.69 -19.01
C GLU A 170 -0.42 -5.98 -19.80
N GLY A 171 -1.66 -6.49 -19.72
CA GLY A 171 -2.04 -7.82 -20.24
C GLY A 171 -2.88 -7.87 -21.51
N ASP A 172 -3.52 -6.80 -21.97
CA ASP A 172 -4.61 -6.91 -22.98
C ASP A 172 -4.36 -6.26 -24.36
N ASP A 173 -3.11 -5.92 -24.69
CA ASP A 173 -2.75 -5.48 -26.07
C ASP A 173 -2.16 -6.60 -26.95
N ALA A 174 -2.65 -7.84 -26.78
CA ALA A 174 -2.52 -8.88 -27.78
C ALA A 174 -3.74 -8.80 -28.73
N GLY A 175 -3.72 -7.82 -29.61
CA GLY A 175 -4.73 -7.65 -30.65
C GLY A 175 -5.00 -8.95 -31.41
N PRO A 176 -6.25 -9.22 -31.80
CA PRO A 176 -6.62 -10.44 -32.55
C PRO A 176 -5.89 -10.47 -33.87
N GLY A 177 -5.07 -11.52 -34.06
CA GLY A 177 -4.34 -11.78 -35.28
C GLY A 177 -5.26 -11.71 -36.49
N SER A 178 -4.92 -10.88 -37.47
CA SER A 178 -5.55 -10.86 -38.79
C SER A 178 -5.60 -12.27 -39.39
N PRO A 179 -6.75 -12.72 -39.91
CA PRO A 179 -6.80 -13.97 -40.66
C PRO A 179 -6.05 -13.80 -41.98
N ALA A 180 -5.04 -14.65 -42.15
CA ALA A 180 -4.32 -14.77 -43.39
C ALA A 180 -5.31 -15.09 -44.53
N GLY A 181 -5.36 -14.24 -45.56
CA GLY A 181 -6.16 -14.43 -46.72
C GLY A 181 -5.76 -15.71 -47.48
N GLU A 182 -6.72 -16.58 -47.64
CA GLU A 182 -6.68 -17.63 -48.68
C GLU A 182 -6.68 -17.00 -50.06
N THR A 183 -5.59 -17.15 -50.81
CA THR A 183 -5.58 -17.00 -52.25
C THR A 183 -5.83 -18.35 -52.89
N LEU A 184 -7.02 -18.50 -53.45
CA LEU A 184 -7.36 -19.55 -54.39
C LEU A 184 -6.64 -19.31 -55.74
N HIS A 185 -5.93 -20.30 -56.17
CA HIS A 185 -5.81 -20.72 -57.61
C HIS A 185 -5.66 -22.22 -57.73
#